data_133c86cae41e49be369c623db2beda69
#
_entry.id   133c86cae41e49be369c623db2beda69
#
_cell.length_a   1.000
_cell.length_b   1.000
_cell.length_c   1.000
_cell.angle_alpha   90.00
_cell.angle_beta   90.00
_cell.angle_gamma   90.00
#
_symmetry.space_group_name_H-M   'P 1'
#
loop_
_entity.id
_entity.type
_entity.pdbx_description
1 polymer ?
#
loop_
_entity_poly.entity_id
_entity_poly.type
_entity_poly.pdbx_seq_one_letter_code
_entity_poly.pdbx_strand_id
1 'polypeptide(L)'
;MPIVDVAAAYGVNRKTVSRWVSRLESEGPPGLERKAGSGRPRTLEELSEDELRRMILQGAEAYGYETDLWTVSRVRRVIVDEFGIELSKNTVWRRLRDAGLTYQKPEREYYEIDEATREKWLRDDAPLIRQTVRKHRGILYFQDESNISLTAFLGKTWSPRGQTPKAKVTGKRAGVAATSAISRNGHLLFRLVDKRIASQEVIDFLDQMLRHHPRRHLVVVMDQAPPHTSNKTQSWVEQQHRLHVFYLPKYSPDWNPDEKVWNHLKHRELASHQAKTKDELKHLARRKLQSMAKRPRLLRGLFFRCCVAELFK
;
A
#
# COMPACT_ATOMS: atom_id res chain seq x y z
N MET A 1 -1.06 -32.24 -51.17
CA MET A 1 0.27 -31.63 -51.20
C MET A 1 1.28 -32.65 -50.71
N PRO A 2 2.40 -32.90 -51.39
CA PRO A 2 3.42 -33.86 -50.96
C PRO A 2 4.00 -33.46 -49.59
N ILE A 3 4.34 -34.45 -48.77
CA ILE A 3 4.90 -34.26 -47.44
C ILE A 3 6.20 -33.40 -47.47
N VAL A 4 6.95 -33.48 -48.58
CA VAL A 4 8.19 -32.71 -48.77
C VAL A 4 7.89 -31.21 -48.87
N ASP A 5 6.83 -30.85 -49.61
CA ASP A 5 6.46 -29.44 -49.82
C ASP A 5 5.92 -28.81 -48.53
N VAL A 6 5.14 -29.59 -47.78
CA VAL A 6 4.67 -29.17 -46.43
C VAL A 6 5.85 -28.97 -45.50
N ALA A 7 6.80 -29.89 -45.47
CA ALA A 7 7.99 -29.79 -44.62
C ALA A 7 8.83 -28.55 -44.97
N ALA A 8 8.98 -28.24 -46.24
CA ALA A 8 9.68 -27.05 -46.72
C ALA A 8 8.92 -25.75 -46.33
N ALA A 9 7.61 -25.73 -46.58
CA ALA A 9 6.77 -24.56 -46.26
C ALA A 9 6.75 -24.19 -44.75
N TYR A 10 6.77 -25.20 -43.89
CA TYR A 10 6.78 -24.99 -42.42
C TYR A 10 8.18 -25.03 -41.76
N GLY A 11 9.25 -25.19 -42.54
CA GLY A 11 10.62 -25.22 -42.04
C GLY A 11 10.91 -26.39 -41.07
N VAL A 12 10.20 -27.51 -41.20
CA VAL A 12 10.32 -28.69 -40.33
C VAL A 12 10.85 -29.91 -41.05
N ASN A 13 11.37 -30.89 -40.28
CA ASN A 13 11.84 -32.14 -40.88
C ASN A 13 10.67 -32.96 -41.48
N ARG A 14 10.90 -33.58 -42.63
CA ARG A 14 9.94 -34.49 -43.30
C ARG A 14 9.34 -35.52 -42.34
N LYS A 15 10.14 -36.11 -41.42
CA LYS A 15 9.65 -37.07 -40.41
C LYS A 15 8.63 -36.46 -39.47
N THR A 16 8.73 -35.14 -39.18
CA THR A 16 7.77 -34.43 -38.35
C THR A 16 6.42 -34.33 -39.03
N VAL A 17 6.40 -33.96 -40.30
CA VAL A 17 5.16 -33.92 -41.12
C VAL A 17 4.54 -35.31 -41.23
N SER A 18 5.33 -36.35 -41.50
CA SER A 18 4.86 -37.74 -41.57
C SER A 18 4.16 -38.16 -40.24
N ARG A 19 4.73 -37.79 -39.07
CA ARG A 19 4.08 -38.06 -37.78
C ARG A 19 2.79 -37.26 -37.60
N TRP A 20 2.73 -36.05 -38.10
CA TRP A 20 1.51 -35.24 -38.03
C TRP A 20 0.39 -35.88 -38.89
N VAL A 21 0.71 -36.34 -40.10
CA VAL A 21 -0.23 -37.04 -40.97
C VAL A 21 -0.75 -38.30 -40.26
N SER A 22 0.14 -39.17 -39.78
CA SER A 22 -0.26 -40.40 -39.07
C SER A 22 -1.14 -40.11 -37.83
N ARG A 23 -0.86 -39.06 -37.10
CA ARG A 23 -1.71 -38.65 -35.96
C ARG A 23 -3.06 -38.11 -36.41
N LEU A 24 -3.08 -37.32 -37.47
CA LEU A 24 -4.32 -36.80 -38.05
C LEU A 24 -5.21 -37.94 -38.55
N GLU A 25 -4.62 -38.95 -39.18
CA GLU A 25 -5.33 -40.14 -39.69
C GLU A 25 -5.86 -41.03 -38.56
N SER A 26 -5.10 -41.19 -37.47
CA SER A 26 -5.47 -42.08 -36.35
C SER A 26 -6.31 -41.40 -35.24
N GLU A 27 -6.06 -40.12 -34.93
CA GLU A 27 -6.67 -39.42 -33.79
C GLU A 27 -7.54 -38.21 -34.25
N GLY A 28 -7.59 -37.92 -35.57
CA GLY A 28 -8.28 -36.74 -36.10
C GLY A 28 -7.57 -35.42 -35.72
N PRO A 29 -8.25 -34.26 -35.92
CA PRO A 29 -7.67 -32.94 -35.59
C PRO A 29 -7.14 -32.81 -34.17
N PRO A 30 -7.76 -33.39 -33.09
CA PRO A 30 -7.23 -33.38 -31.74
C PRO A 30 -5.84 -34.04 -31.61
N GLY A 31 -5.48 -34.98 -32.48
CA GLY A 31 -4.16 -35.63 -32.51
C GLY A 31 -3.01 -34.66 -32.85
N LEU A 32 -3.32 -33.52 -33.47
CA LEU A 32 -2.36 -32.45 -33.77
C LEU A 32 -2.18 -31.45 -32.65
N GLU A 33 -3.06 -31.45 -31.64
CA GLU A 33 -2.91 -30.60 -30.49
C GLU A 33 -1.64 -30.96 -29.69
N ARG A 34 -1.03 -29.95 -29.10
CA ARG A 34 0.16 -30.11 -28.27
C ARG A 34 -0.20 -30.91 -27.02
N LYS A 35 0.11 -32.21 -26.99
CA LYS A 35 -0.02 -33.03 -25.78
C LYS A 35 0.85 -32.40 -24.68
N ALA A 36 0.32 -32.32 -23.44
CA ALA A 36 1.12 -31.93 -22.30
C ALA A 36 2.39 -32.79 -22.28
N GLY A 37 3.54 -32.13 -22.29
CA GLY A 37 4.82 -32.85 -22.33
C GLY A 37 4.90 -33.77 -21.11
N SER A 38 5.49 -34.96 -21.30
CA SER A 38 5.90 -35.86 -20.21
C SER A 38 7.05 -35.24 -19.44
N GLY A 39 6.78 -34.13 -18.73
CA GLY A 39 7.74 -33.53 -17.78
C GLY A 39 8.11 -34.58 -16.73
N ARG A 40 9.26 -34.41 -16.08
CA ARG A 40 9.65 -35.23 -14.93
C ARG A 40 8.43 -35.34 -13.97
N PRO A 41 8.01 -36.56 -13.61
CA PRO A 41 6.88 -36.75 -12.68
C PRO A 41 7.07 -35.84 -11.46
N ARG A 42 5.98 -35.22 -10.99
CA ARG A 42 6.04 -34.45 -9.73
C ARG A 42 6.41 -35.44 -8.62
N THR A 43 7.62 -35.37 -8.13
CA THR A 43 8.19 -36.28 -7.11
C THR A 43 7.53 -36.12 -5.73
N LEU A 44 6.36 -35.48 -5.62
CA LEU A 44 5.78 -35.00 -4.37
C LEU A 44 4.25 -35.19 -4.36
N GLU A 45 3.80 -36.46 -4.35
CA GLU A 45 2.44 -36.79 -3.95
C GLU A 45 2.22 -36.59 -2.43
N GLU A 46 3.32 -36.52 -1.64
CA GLU A 46 3.31 -36.48 -0.18
C GLU A 46 3.07 -35.10 0.44
N LEU A 47 3.15 -34.00 -0.33
CA LEU A 47 2.87 -32.64 0.15
C LEU A 47 1.88 -31.96 -0.82
N SER A 48 0.61 -32.03 -0.49
CA SER A 48 -0.45 -31.38 -1.25
C SER A 48 -0.41 -29.85 -1.11
N GLU A 49 -1.01 -29.16 -2.07
CA GLU A 49 -1.16 -27.69 -2.04
C GLU A 49 -2.01 -27.24 -0.84
N ASP A 50 -3.01 -28.05 -0.45
CA ASP A 50 -3.88 -27.79 0.70
C ASP A 50 -3.15 -27.95 2.05
N GLU A 51 -2.24 -28.92 2.17
CA GLU A 51 -1.41 -29.08 3.36
C GLU A 51 -0.45 -27.93 3.52
N LEU A 52 0.21 -27.54 2.42
CA LEU A 52 1.09 -26.38 2.42
C LEU A 52 0.33 -25.09 2.79
N ARG A 53 -0.88 -24.94 2.29
CA ARG A 53 -1.74 -23.80 2.62
C ARG A 53 -2.16 -23.82 4.09
N ARG A 54 -2.59 -24.97 4.61
CA ARG A 54 -2.92 -25.13 6.05
C ARG A 54 -1.73 -24.78 6.93
N MET A 55 -0.54 -25.28 6.63
CA MET A 55 0.69 -24.97 7.34
C MET A 55 0.96 -23.46 7.40
N ILE A 56 0.83 -22.77 6.27
CA ILE A 56 1.04 -21.30 6.22
C ILE A 56 -0.02 -20.56 7.06
N LEU A 57 -1.28 -20.99 7.01
CA LEU A 57 -2.38 -20.37 7.76
C LEU A 57 -2.34 -20.62 9.26
N GLN A 58 -1.70 -21.70 9.72
CA GLN A 58 -1.47 -21.95 11.15
C GLN A 58 -0.47 -20.97 11.77
N GLY A 59 0.31 -20.26 10.95
CA GLY A 59 1.34 -19.34 11.41
C GLY A 59 2.67 -20.04 11.70
N ALA A 60 3.76 -19.29 11.65
CA ALA A 60 5.09 -19.84 11.89
C ALA A 60 5.34 -20.13 13.39
N GLU A 61 4.65 -19.46 14.29
CA GLU A 61 4.72 -19.70 15.74
C GLU A 61 4.28 -21.12 16.10
N ALA A 62 3.30 -21.69 15.40
CA ALA A 62 2.87 -23.08 15.60
C ALA A 62 4.01 -24.10 15.33
N TYR A 63 5.04 -23.69 14.63
CA TYR A 63 6.24 -24.50 14.30
C TYR A 63 7.48 -24.05 15.07
N GLY A 64 7.30 -23.37 16.22
CA GLY A 64 8.39 -23.01 17.15
C GLY A 64 9.20 -21.76 16.75
N TYR A 65 8.70 -20.93 15.84
CA TYR A 65 9.32 -19.64 15.55
C TYR A 65 8.79 -18.55 16.47
N GLU A 66 9.59 -17.52 16.73
CA GLU A 66 9.23 -16.37 17.59
C GLU A 66 8.23 -15.41 16.96
N THR A 67 7.92 -15.54 15.68
CA THR A 67 7.01 -14.65 14.95
C THR A 67 6.25 -15.42 13.88
N ASP A 68 5.03 -15.02 13.59
CA ASP A 68 4.19 -15.60 12.53
C ASP A 68 4.63 -15.28 11.10
N LEU A 69 5.78 -14.62 10.95
CA LEU A 69 6.24 -14.22 9.63
C LEU A 69 6.96 -15.36 8.91
N TRP A 70 6.37 -15.83 7.82
CA TRP A 70 6.93 -16.84 6.98
C TRP A 70 8.02 -16.29 6.05
N THR A 71 9.14 -16.99 6.01
CA THR A 71 10.16 -16.86 4.97
C THR A 71 10.26 -18.18 4.22
N VAL A 72 10.70 -18.15 2.96
CA VAL A 72 10.94 -19.38 2.19
C VAL A 72 11.87 -20.36 2.92
N SER A 73 12.83 -19.85 3.68
CA SER A 73 13.75 -20.67 4.48
C SER A 73 13.04 -21.36 5.66
N ARG A 74 12.13 -20.66 6.36
CA ARG A 74 11.32 -21.24 7.44
C ARG A 74 10.39 -22.33 6.89
N VAL A 75 9.66 -22.01 5.81
CA VAL A 75 8.79 -22.97 5.14
C VAL A 75 9.56 -24.22 4.71
N ARG A 76 10.74 -24.05 4.09
CA ARG A 76 11.60 -25.17 3.70
C ARG A 76 11.98 -26.03 4.89
N ARG A 77 12.35 -25.40 6.02
CA ARG A 77 12.74 -26.12 7.22
C ARG A 77 11.59 -26.94 7.78
N VAL A 78 10.39 -26.36 7.92
CA VAL A 78 9.20 -27.07 8.39
C VAL A 78 8.83 -28.25 7.46
N ILE A 79 8.94 -28.06 6.13
CA ILE A 79 8.73 -29.17 5.18
C ILE A 79 9.69 -30.34 5.44
N VAL A 80 10.96 -30.06 5.77
CA VAL A 80 11.92 -31.11 6.12
C VAL A 80 11.56 -31.75 7.45
N ASP A 81 11.24 -30.95 8.45
CA ASP A 81 11.00 -31.42 9.81
C ASP A 81 9.68 -32.23 9.93
N GLU A 82 8.60 -31.80 9.24
CA GLU A 82 7.29 -32.46 9.31
C GLU A 82 7.08 -33.60 8.28
N PHE A 83 7.66 -33.44 7.07
CA PHE A 83 7.40 -34.36 5.96
C PHE A 83 8.66 -35.12 5.51
N GLY A 84 9.83 -34.82 6.04
CA GLY A 84 11.10 -35.46 5.64
C GLY A 84 11.55 -35.11 4.22
N ILE A 85 10.95 -34.10 3.58
CA ILE A 85 11.14 -33.78 2.15
C ILE A 85 12.13 -32.66 1.96
N GLU A 86 13.26 -32.92 1.32
CA GLU A 86 14.22 -31.88 0.97
C GLU A 86 13.88 -31.18 -0.37
N LEU A 87 13.62 -29.87 -0.30
CA LEU A 87 13.33 -29.03 -1.46
C LEU A 87 14.32 -27.89 -1.62
N SER A 88 14.59 -27.48 -2.84
CA SER A 88 15.27 -26.23 -3.10
C SER A 88 14.36 -25.03 -2.75
N LYS A 89 14.97 -23.88 -2.38
CA LYS A 89 14.20 -22.64 -2.13
C LYS A 89 13.32 -22.24 -3.32
N ASN A 90 13.79 -22.44 -4.55
CA ASN A 90 13.02 -22.14 -5.76
C ASN A 90 11.83 -23.08 -5.95
N THR A 91 11.96 -24.34 -5.53
CA THR A 91 10.87 -25.31 -5.57
C THR A 91 9.80 -24.94 -4.53
N VAL A 92 10.22 -24.61 -3.30
CA VAL A 92 9.30 -24.11 -2.25
C VAL A 92 8.57 -22.85 -2.72
N TRP A 93 9.30 -21.89 -3.29
CA TRP A 93 8.68 -20.67 -3.83
C TRP A 93 7.60 -20.97 -4.88
N ARG A 94 7.87 -21.86 -5.84
CA ARG A 94 6.88 -22.27 -6.86
C ARG A 94 5.68 -22.95 -6.23
N ARG A 95 5.90 -23.89 -5.29
CA ARG A 95 4.82 -24.58 -4.59
C ARG A 95 3.90 -23.65 -3.82
N LEU A 96 4.47 -22.67 -3.12
CA LEU A 96 3.67 -21.64 -2.43
C LEU A 96 2.80 -20.86 -3.42
N ARG A 97 3.31 -20.53 -4.59
CA ARG A 97 2.53 -19.85 -5.63
C ARG A 97 1.46 -20.74 -6.23
N ASP A 98 1.77 -22.00 -6.50
CA ASP A 98 0.82 -23.00 -7.00
C ASP A 98 -0.34 -23.21 -6.00
N ALA A 99 -0.04 -23.16 -4.69
CA ALA A 99 -1.03 -23.18 -3.62
C ALA A 99 -1.84 -21.87 -3.46
N GLY A 100 -1.71 -20.91 -4.40
CA GLY A 100 -2.44 -19.65 -4.38
C GLY A 100 -1.92 -18.61 -3.39
N LEU A 101 -0.72 -18.81 -2.83
CA LEU A 101 -0.10 -17.88 -1.89
C LEU A 101 0.74 -16.83 -2.60
N THR A 102 0.75 -15.61 -2.09
CA THR A 102 1.54 -14.50 -2.62
C THR A 102 2.49 -13.95 -1.58
N TYR A 103 3.70 -13.60 -2.01
CA TYR A 103 4.67 -12.97 -1.11
C TYR A 103 4.33 -11.50 -0.94
N GLN A 104 3.87 -11.14 0.27
CA GLN A 104 3.39 -9.81 0.60
C GLN A 104 4.22 -9.20 1.72
N LYS A 105 4.27 -7.87 1.76
CA LYS A 105 4.79 -7.15 2.91
C LYS A 105 3.69 -7.09 3.97
N PRO A 106 3.94 -7.53 5.22
CA PRO A 106 2.94 -7.44 6.28
C PRO A 106 2.63 -5.97 6.58
N GLU A 107 1.37 -5.69 6.87
CA GLU A 107 0.93 -4.42 7.42
C GLU A 107 1.27 -4.37 8.91
N ARG A 108 1.41 -3.16 9.43
CA ARG A 108 1.63 -2.96 10.86
C ARG A 108 0.29 -2.97 11.56
N GLU A 109 0.17 -3.82 12.55
CA GLU A 109 -0.91 -3.83 13.52
C GLU A 109 -0.32 -3.41 14.87
N TYR A 110 -0.97 -2.48 15.54
CA TYR A 110 -0.51 -1.98 16.83
C TYR A 110 -1.18 -2.77 17.95
N TYR A 111 -0.40 -3.23 18.91
CA TYR A 111 -0.93 -3.93 20.10
C TYR A 111 -1.90 -3.08 20.92
N GLU A 112 -1.79 -1.76 20.80
CA GLU A 112 -2.61 -0.79 21.51
C GLU A 112 -3.95 -0.51 20.83
N ILE A 113 -4.27 -1.19 19.73
CA ILE A 113 -5.58 -1.07 19.06
C ILE A 113 -6.66 -1.63 20.01
N ASP A 114 -7.63 -0.77 20.29
CA ASP A 114 -8.85 -1.16 21.00
C ASP A 114 -10.01 -1.31 20.01
N GLU A 115 -10.30 -2.55 19.66
CA GLU A 115 -11.37 -2.88 18.71
C GLU A 115 -12.73 -2.42 19.22
N ALA A 116 -12.99 -2.46 20.53
CA ALA A 116 -14.25 -1.98 21.09
C ALA A 116 -14.42 -0.45 20.89
N THR A 117 -13.33 0.30 21.03
CA THR A 117 -13.31 1.74 20.71
C THR A 117 -13.49 1.98 19.22
N ARG A 118 -12.92 1.15 18.34
CA ARG A 118 -13.13 1.23 16.89
C ARG A 118 -14.57 0.95 16.50
N GLU A 119 -15.17 -0.11 17.03
CA GLU A 119 -16.57 -0.46 16.81
C GLU A 119 -17.52 0.64 17.30
N LYS A 120 -17.24 1.21 18.47
CA LYS A 120 -17.99 2.35 19.00
C LYS A 120 -17.92 3.55 18.04
N TRP A 121 -16.75 3.88 17.54
CA TRP A 121 -16.58 4.97 16.59
C TRP A 121 -17.37 4.75 15.29
N LEU A 122 -17.37 3.51 14.76
CA LEU A 122 -18.15 3.14 13.57
C LEU A 122 -19.66 3.27 13.80
N ARG A 123 -20.12 2.91 15.00
CA ARG A 123 -21.52 2.94 15.37
C ARG A 123 -22.03 4.34 15.71
N ASP A 124 -21.24 5.13 16.40
CA ASP A 124 -21.67 6.40 17.00
C ASP A 124 -21.10 7.62 16.23
N ASP A 125 -19.77 7.70 16.07
CA ASP A 125 -19.09 8.89 15.50
C ASP A 125 -19.23 8.98 13.98
N ALA A 126 -19.04 7.90 13.26
CA ALA A 126 -19.09 7.92 11.80
C ALA A 126 -20.49 8.36 11.27
N PRO A 127 -21.64 7.90 11.82
CA PRO A 127 -22.94 8.41 11.48
C PRO A 127 -23.11 9.90 11.83
N LEU A 128 -22.60 10.33 12.99
CA LEU A 128 -22.67 11.73 13.44
C LEU A 128 -21.87 12.65 12.51
N ILE A 129 -20.67 12.23 12.10
CA ILE A 129 -19.87 12.94 11.09
C ILE A 129 -20.69 13.11 9.79
N ARG A 130 -21.29 12.03 9.28
CA ARG A 130 -22.12 12.09 8.07
C ARG A 130 -23.33 13.02 8.24
N GLN A 131 -24.00 12.94 9.38
CA GLN A 131 -25.13 13.81 9.70
C GLN A 131 -24.70 15.28 9.73
N THR A 132 -23.57 15.59 10.38
CA THR A 132 -23.00 16.94 10.46
C THR A 132 -22.67 17.49 9.07
N VAL A 133 -21.99 16.68 8.23
CA VAL A 133 -21.70 17.04 6.83
C VAL A 133 -22.98 17.36 6.06
N ARG A 134 -24.03 16.53 6.19
CA ARG A 134 -25.30 16.74 5.50
C ARG A 134 -26.04 17.96 6.02
N LYS A 135 -26.19 18.07 7.34
CA LYS A 135 -26.90 19.18 8.02
C LYS A 135 -26.36 20.55 7.61
N HIS A 136 -25.05 20.68 7.59
CA HIS A 136 -24.37 21.96 7.30
C HIS A 136 -23.92 22.10 5.85
N ARG A 137 -24.20 21.10 4.98
CA ARG A 137 -23.63 21.02 3.63
C ARG A 137 -22.12 21.25 3.64
N GLY A 138 -21.48 20.71 4.68
CA GLY A 138 -20.06 20.91 4.99
C GLY A 138 -19.14 20.15 4.05
N ILE A 139 -17.87 20.51 4.08
CA ILE A 139 -16.81 19.76 3.40
C ILE A 139 -16.12 18.89 4.44
N LEU A 140 -16.09 17.57 4.20
CA LEU A 140 -15.35 16.63 5.04
C LEU A 140 -13.88 16.59 4.65
N TYR A 141 -13.03 16.78 5.64
CA TYR A 141 -11.58 16.63 5.56
C TYR A 141 -11.08 15.63 6.59
N PHE A 142 -10.09 14.86 6.22
CA PHE A 142 -9.23 14.13 7.14
C PHE A 142 -7.88 14.83 7.15
N GLN A 143 -7.38 15.09 8.35
CA GLN A 143 -6.16 15.84 8.59
C GLN A 143 -5.12 14.93 9.25
N ASP A 144 -3.86 15.16 8.92
CA ASP A 144 -2.70 14.45 9.49
C ASP A 144 -1.43 15.28 9.42
N GLU A 145 -0.43 14.89 10.19
CA GLU A 145 0.90 15.46 10.16
C GLU A 145 1.94 14.45 9.72
N SER A 146 3.01 14.99 9.16
CA SER A 146 4.15 14.18 8.77
C SER A 146 5.46 14.95 8.84
N ASN A 147 6.52 14.23 9.14
CA ASN A 147 7.87 14.73 8.94
C ASN A 147 8.42 14.20 7.60
N ILE A 148 8.83 15.14 6.74
CA ILE A 148 9.47 14.84 5.46
C ILE A 148 10.98 14.86 5.71
N SER A 149 11.62 13.70 5.64
CA SER A 149 13.05 13.56 5.92
C SER A 149 13.91 14.17 4.81
N LEU A 150 15.01 14.81 5.20
CA LEU A 150 16.06 15.24 4.28
C LEU A 150 16.79 14.03 3.67
N THR A 151 16.84 12.91 4.37
CA THR A 151 17.32 11.64 3.80
C THR A 151 16.21 11.03 2.96
N ALA A 152 16.42 10.97 1.65
CA ALA A 152 15.43 10.45 0.71
C ALA A 152 15.18 8.95 0.89
N PHE A 153 13.94 8.53 0.67
CA PHE A 153 13.64 7.13 0.41
C PHE A 153 14.20 6.77 -0.98
N LEU A 154 15.07 5.76 -1.02
CA LEU A 154 15.64 5.30 -2.29
C LEU A 154 14.72 4.28 -2.95
N GLY A 155 14.19 4.64 -4.10
CA GLY A 155 13.45 3.73 -4.98
C GLY A 155 14.41 2.78 -5.73
N LYS A 156 13.83 1.72 -6.30
CA LYS A 156 14.57 0.84 -7.24
C LYS A 156 14.84 1.56 -8.56
N THR A 157 16.00 1.30 -9.15
CA THR A 157 16.38 1.80 -10.47
C THR A 157 17.08 0.72 -11.29
N TRP A 158 17.29 0.97 -12.56
CA TRP A 158 17.97 0.05 -13.46
C TRP A 158 19.49 0.26 -13.41
N SER A 159 20.23 -0.83 -13.46
CA SER A 159 21.68 -0.86 -13.55
C SER A 159 22.13 -2.16 -14.23
N PRO A 160 23.31 -2.23 -14.86
CA PRO A 160 23.86 -3.47 -15.37
C PRO A 160 23.91 -4.55 -14.29
N ARG A 161 23.72 -5.80 -14.69
CA ARG A 161 23.77 -6.95 -13.75
C ARG A 161 25.11 -6.98 -13.01
N GLY A 162 25.05 -7.11 -11.69
CA GLY A 162 26.24 -7.12 -10.84
C GLY A 162 26.79 -5.74 -10.47
N GLN A 163 26.21 -4.64 -10.99
CA GLN A 163 26.61 -3.27 -10.66
C GLN A 163 25.51 -2.58 -9.86
N THR A 164 25.72 -2.45 -8.55
CA THR A 164 24.78 -1.74 -7.70
C THR A 164 24.87 -0.24 -7.92
N PRO A 165 23.78 0.44 -8.32
CA PRO A 165 23.80 1.89 -8.54
C PRO A 165 23.98 2.62 -7.22
N LYS A 166 24.74 3.73 -7.23
CA LYS A 166 24.98 4.59 -6.08
C LYS A 166 24.19 5.88 -6.20
N ALA A 167 23.34 6.17 -5.21
CA ALA A 167 22.65 7.47 -5.11
C ALA A 167 23.37 8.36 -4.09
N LYS A 168 23.62 9.63 -4.46
CA LYS A 168 24.17 10.60 -3.52
C LYS A 168 23.05 11.09 -2.61
N VAL A 169 23.18 10.87 -1.31
CA VAL A 169 22.25 11.30 -0.27
C VAL A 169 23.00 12.06 0.82
N THR A 170 22.29 12.91 1.55
CA THR A 170 22.87 13.57 2.73
C THR A 170 22.82 12.65 3.95
N GLY A 171 23.85 12.67 4.79
CA GLY A 171 23.85 12.03 6.10
C GLY A 171 23.25 12.88 7.22
N LYS A 172 22.79 14.12 6.93
CA LYS A 172 22.23 15.03 7.92
C LYS A 172 20.85 14.55 8.37
N ARG A 173 20.63 14.41 9.66
CA ARG A 173 19.34 14.11 10.27
C ARG A 173 18.54 15.41 10.40
N ALA A 174 17.82 15.78 9.34
CA ALA A 174 16.96 16.95 9.31
C ALA A 174 15.65 16.60 8.56
N GLY A 175 14.65 17.44 8.72
CA GLY A 175 13.37 17.25 8.03
C GLY A 175 12.53 18.52 8.06
N VAL A 176 11.43 18.48 7.32
CA VAL A 176 10.42 19.53 7.27
C VAL A 176 9.14 18.95 7.86
N ALA A 177 8.62 19.57 8.91
CA ALA A 177 7.30 19.21 9.42
C ALA A 177 6.23 19.74 8.47
N ALA A 178 5.19 18.96 8.28
CA ALA A 178 4.10 19.29 7.38
C ALA A 178 2.78 18.81 7.96
N THR A 179 1.72 19.56 7.74
CA THR A 179 0.34 19.14 7.98
C THR A 179 -0.43 19.24 6.69
N SER A 180 -1.34 18.30 6.47
CA SER A 180 -2.27 18.36 5.34
C SER A 180 -3.66 17.91 5.72
N ALA A 181 -4.60 18.19 4.84
CA ALA A 181 -5.96 17.70 4.96
C ALA A 181 -6.50 17.33 3.58
N ILE A 182 -6.99 16.11 3.44
CA ILE A 182 -7.58 15.60 2.20
C ILE A 182 -9.09 15.49 2.32
N SER A 183 -9.82 15.88 1.27
CA SER A 183 -11.26 15.71 1.19
C SER A 183 -11.66 14.58 0.23
N ARG A 184 -12.85 14.00 0.46
CA ARG A 184 -13.46 13.01 -0.46
C ARG A 184 -13.61 13.52 -1.90
N ASN A 185 -13.74 14.85 -2.07
CA ASN A 185 -13.89 15.48 -3.39
C ASN A 185 -12.58 15.67 -4.12
N GLY A 186 -11.46 15.31 -3.48
CA GLY A 186 -10.12 15.43 -4.08
C GLY A 186 -9.51 16.82 -3.91
N HIS A 187 -9.84 17.53 -2.84
CA HIS A 187 -9.13 18.74 -2.44
C HIS A 187 -8.03 18.35 -1.45
N LEU A 188 -6.90 19.01 -1.56
CA LEU A 188 -5.76 18.90 -0.66
C LEU A 188 -5.34 20.29 -0.20
N LEU A 189 -5.40 20.53 1.10
CA LEU A 189 -4.81 21.69 1.73
C LEU A 189 -3.57 21.23 2.51
N PHE A 190 -2.55 22.05 2.58
CA PHE A 190 -1.32 21.71 3.30
C PHE A 190 -0.59 22.95 3.80
N ARG A 191 0.25 22.74 4.81
CA ARG A 191 1.16 23.73 5.37
C ARG A 191 2.50 23.06 5.68
N LEU A 192 3.59 23.72 5.34
CA LEU A 192 4.95 23.31 5.71
C LEU A 192 5.42 24.17 6.87
N VAL A 193 5.92 23.55 7.92
CA VAL A 193 6.30 24.19 9.18
C VAL A 193 7.78 24.00 9.43
N ASP A 194 8.46 25.05 9.87
CA ASP A 194 9.91 24.99 10.15
C ASP A 194 10.25 24.39 11.52
N LYS A 195 9.24 24.35 12.38
CA LYS A 195 9.34 23.85 13.76
C LYS A 195 8.54 22.55 13.90
N ARG A 196 8.60 21.97 15.10
CA ARG A 196 7.67 20.89 15.47
C ARG A 196 6.24 21.44 15.47
N ILE A 197 5.30 20.65 15.02
CA ILE A 197 3.87 20.99 15.08
C ILE A 197 3.43 20.91 16.54
N ALA A 198 2.95 22.03 17.05
CA ALA A 198 2.33 22.21 18.36
C ALA A 198 0.92 22.76 18.18
N SER A 199 0.20 23.01 19.27
CA SER A 199 -1.19 23.48 19.21
C SER A 199 -1.37 24.74 18.36
N GLN A 200 -0.39 25.66 18.34
CA GLN A 200 -0.50 26.87 17.52
C GLN A 200 -0.46 26.55 16.03
N GLU A 201 0.42 25.67 15.61
CA GLU A 201 0.52 25.25 14.20
C GLU A 201 -0.75 24.53 13.73
N VAL A 202 -1.39 23.74 14.61
CA VAL A 202 -2.70 23.11 14.34
C VAL A 202 -3.76 24.20 14.17
N ILE A 203 -3.86 25.15 15.10
CA ILE A 203 -4.80 26.28 15.02
C ILE A 203 -4.59 27.09 13.73
N ASP A 204 -3.35 27.42 13.43
CA ASP A 204 -3.00 28.17 12.21
C ASP A 204 -3.40 27.43 10.94
N PHE A 205 -3.31 26.09 10.93
CA PHE A 205 -3.73 25.30 9.78
C PHE A 205 -5.24 25.23 9.66
N LEU A 206 -5.96 25.00 10.76
CA LEU A 206 -7.43 25.02 10.78
C LEU A 206 -7.99 26.39 10.36
N ASP A 207 -7.37 27.47 10.80
CA ASP A 207 -7.71 28.83 10.38
C ASP A 207 -7.43 29.06 8.89
N GLN A 208 -6.30 28.54 8.38
CA GLN A 208 -6.03 28.55 6.94
C GLN A 208 -7.12 27.80 6.15
N MET A 209 -7.60 26.65 6.64
CA MET A 209 -8.69 25.90 6.02
C MET A 209 -10.00 26.70 6.01
N LEU A 210 -10.34 27.35 7.12
CA LEU A 210 -11.54 28.22 7.22
C LEU A 210 -11.47 29.43 6.28
N ARG A 211 -10.29 30.04 6.14
CA ARG A 211 -10.06 31.14 5.18
C ARG A 211 -10.13 30.67 3.73
N HIS A 212 -9.68 29.46 3.44
CA HIS A 212 -9.79 28.87 2.10
C HIS A 212 -11.25 28.59 1.70
N HIS A 213 -12.11 28.33 2.69
CA HIS A 213 -13.54 28.08 2.50
C HIS A 213 -14.41 29.10 3.27
N PRO A 214 -14.44 30.38 2.86
CA PRO A 214 -15.04 31.45 3.67
C PRO A 214 -16.55 31.31 3.91
N ARG A 215 -17.26 30.56 3.07
CA ARG A 215 -18.72 30.38 3.12
C ARG A 215 -19.17 28.95 3.45
N ARG A 216 -18.23 28.06 3.74
CA ARG A 216 -18.56 26.63 3.94
C ARG A 216 -18.28 26.21 5.38
N HIS A 217 -19.10 25.32 5.88
CA HIS A 217 -18.77 24.57 7.08
C HIS A 217 -17.71 23.53 6.76
N LEU A 218 -16.78 23.33 7.67
CA LEU A 218 -15.75 22.28 7.59
C LEU A 218 -16.03 21.25 8.68
N VAL A 219 -15.98 20.01 8.29
CA VAL A 219 -15.97 18.87 9.19
C VAL A 219 -14.61 18.24 9.06
N VAL A 220 -13.82 18.32 10.11
CA VAL A 220 -12.42 17.86 10.12
C VAL A 220 -12.28 16.68 11.07
N VAL A 221 -11.77 15.57 10.55
CA VAL A 221 -11.44 14.39 11.33
C VAL A 221 -9.92 14.31 11.45
N MET A 222 -9.41 14.23 12.67
CA MET A 222 -7.97 14.15 12.97
C MET A 222 -7.69 13.10 14.05
N ASP A 223 -6.45 12.77 14.29
CA ASP A 223 -6.09 11.88 15.38
C ASP A 223 -6.17 12.58 16.74
N GLN A 224 -5.93 11.82 17.81
CA GLN A 224 -5.94 12.32 19.19
C GLN A 224 -4.55 12.72 19.68
N ALA A 225 -3.66 13.23 18.81
CA ALA A 225 -2.35 13.71 19.24
C ALA A 225 -2.49 14.87 20.24
N PRO A 226 -1.55 15.03 21.19
CA PRO A 226 -1.63 16.08 22.20
C PRO A 226 -1.84 17.50 21.67
N PRO A 227 -1.24 17.93 20.53
CA PRO A 227 -1.54 19.22 19.96
C PRO A 227 -3.01 19.42 19.53
N HIS A 228 -3.69 18.33 19.11
CA HIS A 228 -5.09 18.36 18.67
C HIS A 228 -6.06 18.45 19.85
N THR A 229 -5.76 17.73 20.92
CA THR A 229 -6.63 17.61 22.10
C THR A 229 -6.28 18.59 23.21
N SER A 230 -5.31 19.48 23.01
CA SER A 230 -4.93 20.48 24.01
C SER A 230 -6.06 21.47 24.28
N ASN A 231 -6.16 21.95 25.52
CA ASN A 231 -7.15 22.97 25.92
C ASN A 231 -7.10 24.20 24.98
N LYS A 232 -5.88 24.61 24.57
CA LYS A 232 -5.69 25.73 23.65
C LYS A 232 -6.38 25.49 22.29
N THR A 233 -6.20 24.32 21.72
CA THR A 233 -6.83 23.96 20.43
C THR A 233 -8.34 23.82 20.59
N GLN A 234 -8.80 23.14 21.63
CA GLN A 234 -10.23 22.94 21.88
C GLN A 234 -10.95 24.27 22.09
N SER A 235 -10.46 25.16 22.98
CA SER A 235 -11.07 26.46 23.21
C SER A 235 -11.10 27.33 21.95
N TRP A 236 -10.10 27.21 21.08
CA TRP A 236 -10.12 27.93 19.82
C TRP A 236 -11.16 27.33 18.85
N VAL A 237 -11.26 26.01 18.77
CA VAL A 237 -12.24 25.31 17.92
C VAL A 237 -13.67 25.64 18.34
N GLU A 238 -13.98 25.69 19.64
CA GLU A 238 -15.29 26.04 20.19
C GLU A 238 -15.77 27.43 19.77
N GLN A 239 -14.86 28.35 19.52
CA GLN A 239 -15.16 29.70 19.03
C GLN A 239 -15.49 29.72 17.53
N GLN A 240 -15.27 28.63 16.80
CA GLN A 240 -15.40 28.58 15.35
C GLN A 240 -16.71 27.91 14.93
N HIS A 241 -17.82 28.66 14.84
CA HIS A 241 -19.16 28.13 14.50
C HIS A 241 -19.28 27.39 13.15
N ARG A 242 -18.29 27.54 12.26
CA ARG A 242 -18.23 26.84 10.95
C ARG A 242 -17.27 25.63 10.94
N LEU A 243 -16.64 25.32 12.06
CA LEU A 243 -15.68 24.23 12.18
C LEU A 243 -16.24 23.15 13.12
N HIS A 244 -16.32 21.93 12.65
CA HIS A 244 -16.75 20.77 13.42
C HIS A 244 -15.58 19.77 13.42
N VAL A 245 -15.01 19.53 14.58
CA VAL A 245 -13.86 18.62 14.74
C VAL A 245 -14.33 17.31 15.34
N PHE A 246 -13.84 16.22 14.78
CA PHE A 246 -14.02 14.86 15.25
C PHE A 246 -12.66 14.18 15.35
N TYR A 247 -12.58 13.15 16.19
CA TYR A 247 -11.33 12.44 16.41
C TYR A 247 -11.46 10.98 15.98
N LEU A 248 -10.39 10.45 15.36
CA LEU A 248 -10.25 9.03 15.11
C LEU A 248 -9.97 8.27 16.42
N PRO A 249 -10.27 6.99 16.50
CA PRO A 249 -9.78 6.17 17.60
C PRO A 249 -8.24 6.23 17.68
N LYS A 250 -7.71 6.10 18.89
CA LYS A 250 -6.25 6.03 19.07
C LYS A 250 -5.67 4.85 18.29
N TYR A 251 -4.44 4.98 17.85
CA TYR A 251 -3.71 3.95 17.09
C TYR A 251 -4.42 3.46 15.83
N SER A 252 -5.14 4.35 15.13
CA SER A 252 -5.86 4.04 13.90
C SER A 252 -5.37 4.83 12.68
N PRO A 253 -4.07 4.82 12.34
CA PRO A 253 -3.54 5.53 11.17
C PRO A 253 -4.06 4.92 9.85
N ASP A 254 -4.39 3.62 9.86
CA ASP A 254 -5.02 2.90 8.75
C ASP A 254 -6.39 3.49 8.38
N TRP A 255 -7.05 4.18 9.32
CA TRP A 255 -8.33 4.86 9.16
C TRP A 255 -8.21 6.31 8.72
N ASN A 256 -6.98 6.86 8.63
CA ASN A 256 -6.76 8.21 8.14
C ASN A 256 -6.38 8.23 6.65
N PRO A 257 -7.27 8.69 5.74
CA PRO A 257 -6.94 8.79 4.31
C PRO A 257 -5.74 9.69 4.02
N ASP A 258 -5.43 10.67 4.88
CA ASP A 258 -4.31 11.59 4.68
C ASP A 258 -2.95 10.92 4.84
N GLU A 259 -2.87 9.81 5.58
CA GLU A 259 -1.69 8.93 5.60
C GLU A 259 -1.32 8.42 4.19
N LYS A 260 -2.31 8.16 3.32
CA LYS A 260 -2.06 7.75 1.94
C LYS A 260 -1.47 8.89 1.11
N VAL A 261 -1.78 10.15 1.44
CA VAL A 261 -1.16 11.34 0.82
C VAL A 261 0.32 11.40 1.18
N TRP A 262 0.65 11.24 2.47
CA TRP A 262 2.03 11.24 2.94
C TRP A 262 2.84 10.08 2.38
N ASN A 263 2.25 8.91 2.31
CA ASN A 263 2.88 7.73 1.70
C ASN A 263 3.19 7.99 0.21
N HIS A 264 2.20 8.53 -0.54
CA HIS A 264 2.40 8.87 -1.95
C HIS A 264 3.49 9.94 -2.14
N LEU A 265 3.44 11.01 -1.32
CA LEU A 265 4.45 12.06 -1.35
C LEU A 265 5.86 11.51 -1.12
N LYS A 266 6.07 10.75 -0.03
CA LYS A 266 7.39 10.26 0.37
C LYS A 266 7.95 9.21 -0.58
N HIS A 267 7.14 8.27 -1.02
CA HIS A 267 7.59 7.10 -1.76
C HIS A 267 7.43 7.20 -3.28
N ARG A 268 6.74 8.24 -3.78
CA ARG A 268 6.56 8.47 -5.23
C ARG A 268 7.07 9.83 -5.66
N GLU A 269 6.52 10.90 -5.11
CA GLU A 269 6.83 12.27 -5.56
C GLU A 269 8.21 12.76 -5.11
N LEU A 270 8.66 12.34 -3.93
CA LEU A 270 9.95 12.67 -3.33
C LEU A 270 10.92 11.48 -3.32
N ALA A 271 10.57 10.36 -3.95
CA ALA A 271 11.49 9.22 -4.03
C ALA A 271 12.82 9.65 -4.68
N SER A 272 13.91 9.24 -4.04
CA SER A 272 15.29 9.50 -4.50
C SER A 272 15.62 11.00 -4.73
N HIS A 273 14.97 11.90 -3.99
CA HIS A 273 15.31 13.33 -4.08
C HIS A 273 16.76 13.59 -3.64
N GLN A 274 17.36 14.64 -4.16
CA GLN A 274 18.76 15.01 -3.89
C GLN A 274 18.89 16.37 -3.16
N ALA A 275 17.87 16.76 -2.39
CA ALA A 275 17.93 17.97 -1.59
C ALA A 275 19.07 17.87 -0.57
N LYS A 276 19.91 18.90 -0.50
CA LYS A 276 21.09 18.96 0.40
C LYS A 276 20.83 19.77 1.65
N THR A 277 19.81 20.62 1.62
CA THR A 277 19.42 21.51 2.72
C THR A 277 17.93 21.39 3.03
N LYS A 278 17.56 21.83 4.24
CA LYS A 278 16.16 21.87 4.67
C LYS A 278 15.32 22.77 3.76
N ASP A 279 15.89 23.89 3.31
CA ASP A 279 15.19 24.84 2.43
C ASP A 279 14.95 24.26 1.05
N GLU A 280 15.95 23.61 0.45
CA GLU A 280 15.78 22.88 -0.82
C GLU A 280 14.68 21.82 -0.70
N LEU A 281 14.67 21.03 0.40
CA LEU A 281 13.64 20.04 0.67
C LEU A 281 12.27 20.70 0.79
N LYS A 282 12.17 21.79 1.53
CA LYS A 282 10.92 22.54 1.75
C LYS A 282 10.35 23.07 0.42
N HIS A 283 11.20 23.65 -0.43
CA HIS A 283 10.82 24.09 -1.76
C HIS A 283 10.36 22.94 -2.66
N LEU A 284 11.07 21.82 -2.63
CA LEU A 284 10.72 20.63 -3.40
C LEU A 284 9.39 20.05 -2.92
N ALA A 285 9.22 19.84 -1.61
CA ALA A 285 8.00 19.31 -1.01
C ALA A 285 6.79 20.20 -1.34
N ARG A 286 6.94 21.54 -1.26
CA ARG A 286 5.89 22.50 -1.63
C ARG A 286 5.46 22.34 -3.08
N ARG A 287 6.40 22.29 -4.03
CA ARG A 287 6.09 22.08 -5.44
C ARG A 287 5.34 20.77 -5.69
N LYS A 288 5.77 19.68 -5.00
CA LYS A 288 5.16 18.36 -5.16
C LYS A 288 3.74 18.35 -4.58
N LEU A 289 3.53 18.89 -3.39
CA LEU A 289 2.19 19.02 -2.78
C LEU A 289 1.27 19.90 -3.62
N GLN A 290 1.76 21.04 -4.15
CA GLN A 290 1.00 21.87 -5.08
C GLN A 290 0.62 21.12 -6.37
N SER A 291 1.54 20.32 -6.91
CA SER A 291 1.26 19.47 -8.06
C SER A 291 0.19 18.41 -7.74
N MET A 292 0.27 17.78 -6.56
CA MET A 292 -0.74 16.81 -6.11
C MET A 292 -2.11 17.49 -5.92
N ALA A 293 -2.16 18.67 -5.32
CA ALA A 293 -3.40 19.43 -5.13
C ALA A 293 -4.14 19.75 -6.44
N LYS A 294 -3.43 19.84 -7.55
CA LYS A 294 -4.00 20.03 -8.91
C LYS A 294 -4.50 18.73 -9.57
N ARG A 295 -4.42 17.59 -8.88
CA ARG A 295 -4.80 16.26 -9.41
C ARG A 295 -5.95 15.62 -8.62
N PRO A 296 -7.21 16.12 -8.75
CA PRO A 296 -8.34 15.64 -7.94
C PRO A 296 -8.62 14.14 -8.11
N ARG A 297 -8.36 13.58 -9.30
CA ARG A 297 -8.53 12.13 -9.55
C ARG A 297 -7.53 11.29 -8.72
N LEU A 298 -6.27 11.74 -8.63
CA LEU A 298 -5.27 11.10 -7.77
C LEU A 298 -5.73 11.16 -6.31
N LEU A 299 -6.08 12.34 -5.82
CA LEU A 299 -6.47 12.56 -4.43
C LEU A 299 -7.70 11.74 -4.04
N ARG A 300 -8.73 11.68 -4.89
CA ARG A 300 -9.88 10.79 -4.66
C ARG A 300 -9.44 9.32 -4.60
N GLY A 301 -8.56 8.90 -5.51
CA GLY A 301 -8.01 7.54 -5.47
C GLY A 301 -7.21 7.25 -4.20
N LEU A 302 -6.50 8.22 -3.63
CA LEU A 302 -5.81 8.07 -2.35
C LEU A 302 -6.81 8.02 -1.19
N PHE A 303 -7.81 8.90 -1.18
CA PHE A 303 -8.86 8.94 -0.17
C PHE A 303 -9.59 7.60 -0.06
N PHE A 304 -10.09 7.07 -1.19
CA PHE A 304 -10.86 5.82 -1.21
C PHE A 304 -10.02 4.53 -1.09
N ARG A 305 -8.72 4.62 -0.88
CA ARG A 305 -7.88 3.48 -0.47
C ARG A 305 -7.90 3.22 1.02
N CYS A 306 -8.50 4.10 1.78
CA CYS A 306 -8.67 3.93 3.22
C CYS A 306 -9.95 3.15 3.51
N CYS A 307 -9.91 2.19 4.44
CA CYS A 307 -11.05 1.32 4.77
C CYS A 307 -12.30 2.08 5.21
N VAL A 308 -12.15 3.14 6.02
CA VAL A 308 -13.29 3.94 6.48
C VAL A 308 -13.83 4.92 5.44
N ALA A 309 -13.13 5.14 4.34
CA ALA A 309 -13.55 6.10 3.32
C ALA A 309 -14.88 5.74 2.64
N GLU A 310 -15.20 4.44 2.56
CA GLU A 310 -16.45 3.90 2.03
C GLU A 310 -17.67 4.41 2.83
N LEU A 311 -17.49 4.65 4.14
CA LEU A 311 -18.55 5.17 5.01
C LEU A 311 -18.98 6.59 4.62
N PHE A 312 -18.17 7.29 3.85
CA PHE A 312 -18.35 8.70 3.49
C PHE A 312 -18.58 8.90 1.98
N LYS A 313 -19.01 7.84 1.27
CA LYS A 313 -19.47 7.92 -0.14
C LYS A 313 -20.71 8.74 -0.36
#